data_e9323cb851a6c445d380ff18caa78a73
#
_entry.id   e9323cb851a6c445d380ff18caa78a73
#
_cell.length_a   1.000
_cell.length_b   1.000
_cell.length_c   1.000
_cell.angle_alpha   90.00
_cell.angle_beta   90.00
_cell.angle_gamma   90.00
#
_symmetry.space_group_name_H-M   'P 1'
#
loop_
_entity.id
_entity.type
_entity.pdbx_description
1 polymer ?
#
loop_
_entity_poly.entity_id
_entity_poly.type
_entity_poly.pdbx_seq_one_letter_code
_entity_poly.pdbx_strand_id
1 'polypeptide(L)'
;MKKTHCRDLVVAAMRVQLRRLAVIAAIGCLLGVGASAAATVPNDVLNAVHGRVAGWARSDSDWFVVYLDRSGGDWCAMRGASWRIALVETKRLPVRVTADRRLEGAMCGNSLAWVRAGRFSDGKHPEAAFMLWTTPSIGATTYIYRIGGERLQLLARFGGDKVTLGRGTVTVSFENRGRSRHGEIEDVYRFTGGKYTLVHRR
;
A
#
# COMPACT_ATOMS: atom_id res chain seq x y z
N MET A 1 -68.23 2.63 12.09
CA MET A 1 -67.46 3.46 11.15
C MET A 1 -66.16 3.93 11.84
N LYS A 2 -65.00 3.30 11.60
CA LYS A 2 -63.61 3.80 11.92
C LYS A 2 -62.57 2.73 11.53
N LYS A 3 -62.47 2.38 10.24
CA LYS A 3 -61.44 1.45 9.73
C LYS A 3 -60.58 2.03 8.59
N THR A 4 -60.73 3.27 8.21
CA THR A 4 -60.05 3.90 7.05
C THR A 4 -58.76 4.65 7.40
N HIS A 5 -58.54 5.04 8.66
CA HIS A 5 -57.37 5.88 9.02
C HIS A 5 -56.07 5.14 9.22
N CYS A 6 -56.08 3.82 9.37
CA CYS A 6 -54.86 3.07 9.61
C CYS A 6 -54.06 2.71 8.32
N ARG A 7 -54.78 2.64 7.16
CA ARG A 7 -54.11 2.31 5.87
C ARG A 7 -53.33 3.48 5.29
N ASP A 8 -53.81 4.68 5.46
CA ASP A 8 -53.18 5.89 4.90
C ASP A 8 -51.87 6.25 5.64
N LEU A 9 -51.82 6.00 6.95
CA LEU A 9 -50.60 6.21 7.76
C LEU A 9 -49.48 5.23 7.39
N VAL A 10 -49.81 3.97 7.08
CA VAL A 10 -48.82 2.96 6.69
C VAL A 10 -48.19 3.29 5.32
N VAL A 11 -49.03 3.73 4.36
CA VAL A 11 -48.56 4.10 3.01
C VAL A 11 -47.69 5.36 3.06
N ALA A 12 -48.02 6.33 3.90
CA ALA A 12 -47.23 7.54 4.08
C ALA A 12 -45.82 7.23 4.73
N ALA A 13 -45.82 6.37 5.75
CA ALA A 13 -44.56 5.92 6.38
C ALA A 13 -43.62 5.15 5.41
N MET A 14 -44.23 4.30 4.57
CA MET A 14 -43.44 3.56 3.56
C MET A 14 -42.84 4.46 2.48
N ARG A 15 -43.53 5.52 2.05
CA ARG A 15 -43.01 6.49 1.08
C ARG A 15 -41.84 7.33 1.63
N VAL A 16 -41.87 7.65 2.92
CA VAL A 16 -40.78 8.38 3.59
C VAL A 16 -39.52 7.50 3.73
N GLN A 17 -39.68 6.23 4.04
CA GLN A 17 -38.58 5.26 4.13
C GLN A 17 -37.97 5.02 2.75
N LEU A 18 -38.74 4.86 1.68
CA LEU A 18 -38.23 4.69 0.32
C LEU A 18 -37.46 5.92 -0.19
N ARG A 19 -37.91 7.13 0.16
CA ARG A 19 -37.15 8.35 -0.19
C ARG A 19 -35.82 8.47 0.56
N ARG A 20 -35.74 8.03 1.83
CA ARG A 20 -34.50 8.02 2.60
C ARG A 20 -33.48 7.00 2.04
N LEU A 21 -33.95 5.83 1.63
CA LEU A 21 -33.12 4.81 1.00
C LEU A 21 -32.60 5.26 -0.37
N ALA A 22 -33.39 5.95 -1.17
CA ALA A 22 -32.98 6.50 -2.46
C ALA A 22 -31.89 7.61 -2.31
N VAL A 23 -31.99 8.45 -1.27
CA VAL A 23 -30.99 9.51 -0.99
C VAL A 23 -29.69 8.91 -0.51
N ILE A 24 -29.73 7.85 0.32
CA ILE A 24 -28.50 7.16 0.77
C ILE A 24 -27.82 6.46 -0.39
N ALA A 25 -28.57 5.84 -1.32
CA ALA A 25 -28.02 5.23 -2.52
C ALA A 25 -27.38 6.28 -3.48
N ALA A 26 -27.98 7.47 -3.59
CA ALA A 26 -27.45 8.54 -4.45
C ALA A 26 -26.17 9.18 -3.86
N ILE A 27 -26.06 9.31 -2.53
CA ILE A 27 -24.86 9.82 -1.86
C ILE A 27 -23.73 8.78 -1.92
N GLY A 28 -24.04 7.49 -1.86
CA GLY A 28 -23.07 6.41 -2.03
C GLY A 28 -22.43 6.36 -3.43
N CYS A 29 -23.15 6.78 -4.47
CA CYS A 29 -22.61 6.88 -5.84
C CYS A 29 -21.76 8.13 -6.08
N LEU A 30 -21.88 9.19 -5.28
CA LEU A 30 -21.11 10.43 -5.41
C LEU A 30 -19.81 10.41 -4.63
N LEU A 31 -19.69 9.55 -3.63
CA LEU A 31 -18.40 9.19 -3.05
C LEU A 31 -17.82 8.04 -3.89
N GLY A 32 -17.47 8.34 -5.12
CA GLY A 32 -16.66 7.49 -5.97
C GLY A 32 -15.31 7.22 -5.33
N VAL A 33 -15.27 6.40 -4.28
CA VAL A 33 -14.14 5.57 -3.97
C VAL A 33 -14.06 4.63 -5.17
N GLY A 34 -13.37 5.10 -6.20
CA GLY A 34 -12.96 4.25 -7.30
C GLY A 34 -12.30 3.04 -6.67
N ALA A 35 -13.04 1.96 -6.52
CA ALA A 35 -12.47 0.65 -6.43
C ALA A 35 -11.64 0.52 -7.70
N SER A 36 -10.38 0.94 -7.63
CA SER A 36 -9.39 0.64 -8.65
C SER A 36 -9.48 -0.86 -8.79
N ALA A 37 -10.10 -1.31 -9.87
CA ALA A 37 -10.13 -2.72 -10.20
C ALA A 37 -8.68 -3.17 -10.04
N ALA A 38 -8.42 -4.05 -9.09
CA ALA A 38 -7.07 -4.50 -8.78
C ALA A 38 -6.53 -5.04 -10.09
N ALA A 39 -5.63 -4.30 -10.74
CA ALA A 39 -5.12 -4.66 -12.04
C ALA A 39 -4.49 -6.03 -11.88
N THR A 40 -5.07 -7.03 -12.55
CA THR A 40 -4.54 -8.39 -12.53
C THR A 40 -3.15 -8.33 -13.13
N VAL A 41 -2.15 -8.74 -12.37
CA VAL A 41 -0.79 -8.78 -12.89
C VAL A 41 -0.72 -9.84 -14.01
N PRO A 42 -0.14 -9.53 -15.16
CA PRO A 42 0.06 -10.50 -16.22
C PRO A 42 0.95 -11.66 -15.78
N ASN A 43 0.64 -12.88 -16.20
CA ASN A 43 1.45 -14.07 -15.87
C ASN A 43 2.92 -13.91 -16.31
N ASP A 44 3.17 -13.22 -17.40
CA ASP A 44 4.52 -12.96 -17.89
C ASP A 44 5.34 -12.13 -16.89
N VAL A 45 4.70 -11.20 -16.17
CA VAL A 45 5.34 -10.42 -15.10
C VAL A 45 5.67 -11.31 -13.90
N LEU A 46 4.75 -12.21 -13.52
CA LEU A 46 4.98 -13.18 -12.45
C LEU A 46 6.11 -14.16 -12.78
N ASN A 47 6.18 -14.58 -14.04
CA ASN A 47 7.19 -15.51 -14.51
C ASN A 47 8.56 -14.87 -14.75
N ALA A 48 8.61 -13.54 -14.90
CA ALA A 48 9.86 -12.81 -15.11
C ALA A 48 10.75 -12.78 -13.86
N VAL A 49 10.18 -12.90 -12.66
CA VAL A 49 10.93 -12.92 -11.41
C VAL A 49 11.17 -14.34 -10.93
N HIS A 50 12.39 -14.61 -10.44
CA HIS A 50 12.77 -15.94 -9.93
C HIS A 50 12.46 -16.05 -8.42
N GLY A 51 11.15 -16.11 -8.09
CA GLY A 51 10.75 -16.20 -6.69
C GLY A 51 9.24 -16.23 -6.51
N ARG A 52 8.82 -16.25 -5.23
CA ARG A 52 7.41 -16.18 -4.85
C ARG A 52 6.98 -14.71 -4.76
N VAL A 53 6.20 -14.25 -5.71
CA VAL A 53 5.63 -12.90 -5.69
C VAL A 53 4.68 -12.76 -4.50
N ALA A 54 4.91 -11.73 -3.69
CA ALA A 54 4.11 -11.38 -2.53
C ALA A 54 3.18 -10.20 -2.83
N GLY A 55 3.60 -9.27 -3.71
CA GLY A 55 2.78 -8.15 -4.10
C GLY A 55 3.38 -7.36 -5.26
N TRP A 56 2.57 -6.50 -5.83
CA TRP A 56 2.95 -5.69 -6.99
C TRP A 56 2.18 -4.37 -7.01
N ALA A 57 2.72 -3.42 -7.77
CA ALA A 57 2.02 -2.19 -8.13
C ALA A 57 2.44 -1.79 -9.55
N ARG A 58 1.51 -1.21 -10.30
CA ARG A 58 1.79 -0.69 -11.64
C ARG A 58 2.26 0.76 -11.53
N SER A 59 3.40 1.05 -12.15
CA SER A 59 3.95 2.40 -12.25
C SER A 59 4.14 2.74 -13.72
N ASP A 60 3.27 3.61 -14.24
CA ASP A 60 3.18 3.94 -15.66
C ASP A 60 3.04 2.66 -16.52
N SER A 61 4.11 2.25 -17.20
CA SER A 61 4.14 1.06 -18.04
C SER A 61 4.82 -0.15 -17.41
N ASP A 62 5.42 0.04 -16.26
CA ASP A 62 6.25 -0.96 -15.62
C ASP A 62 5.57 -1.51 -14.38
N TRP A 63 5.95 -2.74 -14.00
CA TRP A 63 5.46 -3.36 -12.80
C TRP A 63 6.56 -3.36 -11.75
N PHE A 64 6.25 -2.79 -10.60
CA PHE A 64 7.06 -2.93 -9.39
C PHE A 64 6.58 -4.17 -8.63
N VAL A 65 7.49 -5.13 -8.43
CA VAL A 65 7.19 -6.44 -7.85
C VAL A 65 7.98 -6.61 -6.56
N VAL A 66 7.32 -7.03 -5.49
CA VAL A 66 7.94 -7.44 -4.22
C VAL A 66 7.82 -8.95 -4.10
N TYR A 67 8.91 -9.65 -3.91
CA TYR A 67 8.94 -11.10 -3.91
C TYR A 67 9.98 -11.69 -2.95
N LEU A 68 9.81 -12.96 -2.63
CA LEU A 68 10.79 -13.77 -1.90
C LEU A 68 11.58 -14.61 -2.89
N ASP A 69 12.88 -14.44 -2.87
CA ASP A 69 13.79 -15.26 -3.64
C ASP A 69 13.74 -16.70 -3.12
N ARG A 70 13.49 -17.67 -4.03
CA ARG A 70 13.38 -19.10 -3.73
C ARG A 70 14.71 -19.84 -3.84
N SER A 71 15.80 -19.16 -4.06
CA SER A 71 17.09 -19.80 -4.30
C SER A 71 17.60 -20.70 -3.15
N GLY A 72 16.71 -21.09 -2.22
CA GLY A 72 17.08 -21.87 -1.06
C GLY A 72 16.00 -22.82 -0.48
N GLY A 73 14.92 -23.21 -1.19
CA GLY A 73 13.94 -24.18 -0.68
C GLY A 73 12.95 -23.62 0.35
N ASP A 74 12.44 -24.43 1.28
CA ASP A 74 11.37 -24.04 2.21
C ASP A 74 11.63 -22.72 2.97
N TRP A 75 10.78 -21.85 2.77
CA TRP A 75 10.78 -20.39 2.77
C TRP A 75 11.04 -19.65 4.09
N CYS A 76 11.55 -20.12 5.09
CA CYS A 76 12.10 -19.44 6.27
C CYS A 76 12.97 -20.34 7.14
N ALA A 77 12.84 -21.61 6.98
CA ALA A 77 13.67 -22.58 7.67
C ALA A 77 15.07 -22.63 7.06
N MET A 78 15.25 -22.09 5.85
CA MET A 78 16.51 -22.21 5.13
C MET A 78 17.28 -20.90 5.07
N ARG A 79 18.54 -21.00 5.39
CA ARG A 79 19.54 -19.97 5.25
C ARG A 79 19.63 -19.53 3.78
N GLY A 80 19.12 -18.35 3.45
CA GLY A 80 19.28 -17.80 2.11
C GLY A 80 18.07 -17.12 1.47
N ALA A 81 16.85 -17.42 1.89
CA ALA A 81 15.67 -16.70 1.37
C ALA A 81 15.74 -15.22 1.73
N SER A 82 15.61 -14.36 0.75
CA SER A 82 15.65 -12.91 0.94
C SER A 82 14.49 -12.23 0.25
N TRP A 83 13.99 -11.18 0.88
CA TRP A 83 13.09 -10.25 0.22
C TRP A 83 13.82 -9.49 -0.88
N ARG A 84 13.16 -9.41 -2.02
CA ARG A 84 13.65 -8.70 -3.20
C ARG A 84 12.56 -7.82 -3.79
N ILE A 85 12.99 -6.83 -4.54
CA ILE A 85 12.14 -5.98 -5.36
C ILE A 85 12.66 -6.01 -6.79
N ALA A 86 11.74 -6.04 -7.74
CA ALA A 86 12.07 -5.96 -9.15
C ALA A 86 11.22 -4.92 -9.88
N LEU A 87 11.80 -4.35 -10.92
CA LEU A 87 11.10 -3.56 -11.92
C LEU A 87 11.00 -4.42 -13.18
N VAL A 88 9.77 -4.64 -13.67
CA VAL A 88 9.49 -5.49 -14.82
C VAL A 88 8.88 -4.64 -15.91
N GLU A 89 9.59 -4.51 -17.01
CA GLU A 89 9.14 -3.79 -18.21
C GLU A 89 8.22 -4.68 -19.07
N THR A 90 7.06 -4.15 -19.45
CA THR A 90 6.09 -4.84 -20.30
C THR A 90 5.84 -4.14 -21.64
N LYS A 91 6.48 -3.00 -21.89
CA LYS A 91 6.34 -2.26 -23.15
C LYS A 91 6.91 -3.02 -24.36
N ARG A 92 7.86 -3.90 -24.10
CA ARG A 92 8.57 -4.68 -25.13
C ARG A 92 8.44 -6.16 -24.83
N LEU A 93 8.34 -6.96 -25.88
CA LEU A 93 8.40 -8.40 -25.79
C LEU A 93 9.82 -8.87 -26.17
N PRO A 94 10.39 -9.82 -25.46
CA PRO A 94 9.86 -10.47 -24.26
C PRO A 94 9.87 -9.54 -23.03
N VAL A 95 8.95 -9.80 -22.10
CA VAL A 95 8.92 -9.14 -20.77
C VAL A 95 10.25 -9.37 -20.06
N ARG A 96 10.83 -8.34 -19.48
CA ARG A 96 12.14 -8.43 -18.85
C ARG A 96 12.22 -7.71 -17.49
N VAL A 97 13.03 -8.25 -16.62
CA VAL A 97 13.44 -7.55 -15.39
C VAL A 97 14.50 -6.52 -15.75
N THR A 98 14.22 -5.25 -15.52
CA THR A 98 15.14 -4.13 -15.78
C THR A 98 15.93 -3.71 -14.55
N ALA A 99 15.39 -3.97 -13.36
CA ALA A 99 16.08 -3.80 -12.09
C ALA A 99 15.66 -4.87 -11.10
N ASP A 100 16.60 -5.36 -10.32
CA ASP A 100 16.37 -6.33 -9.26
C ASP A 100 17.30 -6.03 -8.07
N ARG A 101 16.71 -5.92 -6.87
CA ARG A 101 17.44 -5.59 -5.67
C ARG A 101 17.04 -6.45 -4.48
N ARG A 102 18.02 -6.91 -3.73
CA ARG A 102 17.81 -7.50 -2.40
C ARG A 102 17.48 -6.40 -1.40
N LEU A 103 16.55 -6.67 -0.48
CA LEU A 103 16.18 -5.78 0.61
C LEU A 103 17.09 -6.06 1.81
N GLU A 104 17.92 -5.09 2.12
CA GLU A 104 18.78 -5.17 3.30
C GLU A 104 17.95 -5.04 4.59
N GLY A 105 18.23 -5.88 5.57
CA GLY A 105 17.56 -5.89 6.86
C GLY A 105 16.14 -6.45 6.88
N ALA A 106 15.62 -6.91 5.75
CA ALA A 106 14.36 -7.63 5.71
C ALA A 106 14.58 -9.12 5.99
N MET A 107 13.91 -9.65 7.01
CA MET A 107 13.99 -11.07 7.38
C MET A 107 12.97 -11.87 6.58
N CYS A 108 13.24 -13.13 6.32
CA CYS A 108 12.33 -14.01 5.60
C CYS A 108 10.97 -14.19 6.28
N GLY A 109 10.90 -14.09 7.61
CA GLY A 109 9.66 -14.14 8.39
C GLY A 109 8.79 -12.90 8.31
N ASN A 110 9.27 -11.83 7.62
CA ASN A 110 8.44 -10.66 7.39
C ASN A 110 7.29 -11.00 6.44
N SER A 111 6.15 -10.32 6.61
CA SER A 111 5.01 -10.42 5.70
C SER A 111 4.77 -9.09 5.01
N LEU A 112 4.37 -9.14 3.75
CA LEU A 112 4.01 -7.94 3.01
C LEU A 112 2.61 -7.49 3.44
N ALA A 113 2.50 -6.24 3.91
CA ALA A 113 1.22 -5.63 4.25
C ALA A 113 0.55 -4.99 3.02
N TRP A 114 1.30 -4.21 2.26
CA TRP A 114 0.80 -3.55 1.05
C TRP A 114 1.94 -3.11 0.13
N VAL A 115 1.59 -2.91 -1.16
CA VAL A 115 2.43 -2.28 -2.18
C VAL A 115 1.61 -1.20 -2.87
N ARG A 116 2.22 -0.07 -3.18
CA ARG A 116 1.61 1.05 -3.90
C ARG A 116 2.61 1.68 -4.87
N ALA A 117 2.13 2.09 -6.04
CA ALA A 117 2.86 2.98 -6.93
C ALA A 117 2.25 4.38 -6.87
N GLY A 118 3.08 5.40 -7.07
CA GLY A 118 2.63 6.79 -7.00
C GLY A 118 3.77 7.77 -7.26
N ARG A 119 3.58 9.00 -6.79
CA ARG A 119 4.56 10.10 -6.84
C ARG A 119 4.56 10.80 -5.49
N PHE A 120 5.10 10.09 -4.49
CA PHE A 120 4.93 10.46 -3.08
C PHE A 120 5.85 11.60 -2.64
N SER A 121 7.06 11.71 -3.22
CA SER A 121 8.04 12.71 -2.80
C SER A 121 7.81 14.10 -3.42
N ASP A 122 8.10 14.26 -4.68
CA ASP A 122 8.07 15.55 -5.37
C ASP A 122 6.91 15.71 -6.37
N GLY A 123 6.11 14.66 -6.54
CA GLY A 123 5.01 14.63 -7.49
C GLY A 123 5.44 14.53 -8.96
N LYS A 124 6.73 14.45 -9.25
CA LYS A 124 7.28 14.42 -10.61
C LYS A 124 7.74 13.04 -11.04
N HIS A 125 8.45 12.35 -10.17
CA HIS A 125 9.06 11.07 -10.48
C HIS A 125 8.16 9.91 -10.08
N PRO A 126 8.09 8.83 -10.87
CA PRO A 126 7.40 7.62 -10.49
C PRO A 126 8.12 6.95 -9.31
N GLU A 127 7.34 6.46 -8.37
CA GLU A 127 7.83 5.86 -7.13
C GLU A 127 6.99 4.63 -6.78
N ALA A 128 7.58 3.72 -6.04
CA ALA A 128 6.88 2.63 -5.41
C ALA A 128 7.15 2.62 -3.90
N ALA A 129 6.13 2.31 -3.13
CA ALA A 129 6.25 2.13 -1.70
C ALA A 129 5.61 0.81 -1.29
N PHE A 130 6.17 0.17 -0.28
CA PHE A 130 5.62 -1.04 0.31
C PHE A 130 5.96 -1.13 1.79
N MET A 131 5.16 -1.89 2.53
CA MET A 131 5.34 -2.11 3.95
C MET A 131 5.51 -3.60 4.23
N LEU A 132 6.55 -3.92 4.97
CA LEU A 132 6.79 -5.25 5.52
C LEU A 132 6.54 -5.23 7.02
N TRP A 133 5.66 -6.12 7.49
CA TRP A 133 5.58 -6.44 8.91
C TRP A 133 6.77 -7.31 9.29
N THR A 134 7.52 -6.85 10.28
CA THR A 134 8.41 -7.69 11.07
C THR A 134 7.58 -8.43 12.12
N THR A 135 8.13 -9.37 12.83
CA THR A 135 7.39 -10.08 13.90
C THR A 135 6.63 -9.11 14.83
N PRO A 136 5.51 -9.52 15.45
CA PRO A 136 4.57 -8.63 16.16
C PRO A 136 5.17 -7.68 17.20
N SER A 137 6.39 -7.96 17.66
CA SER A 137 7.08 -7.14 18.67
C SER A 137 7.96 -6.01 18.12
N ILE A 138 8.20 -5.95 16.81
CA ILE A 138 9.19 -5.04 16.21
C ILE A 138 8.55 -3.96 15.31
N GLY A 139 7.23 -4.10 15.03
CA GLY A 139 6.50 -3.17 14.17
C GLY A 139 6.68 -3.46 12.68
N ALA A 140 6.38 -2.48 11.84
CA ALA A 140 6.49 -2.57 10.40
C ALA A 140 7.57 -1.64 9.86
N THR A 141 8.09 -1.96 8.68
CA THR A 141 9.02 -1.10 7.95
C THR A 141 8.44 -0.77 6.57
N THR A 142 8.29 0.53 6.30
CA THR A 142 7.89 1.04 4.98
C THR A 142 9.12 1.50 4.23
N TYR A 143 9.20 1.09 2.98
CA TYR A 143 10.24 1.48 2.03
C TYR A 143 9.62 2.33 0.93
N ILE A 144 10.32 3.38 0.51
CA ILE A 144 9.96 4.20 -0.65
C ILE A 144 11.12 4.19 -1.63
N TYR A 145 10.85 3.76 -2.86
CA TYR A 145 11.81 3.73 -3.95
C TYR A 145 11.38 4.66 -5.09
N ARG A 146 12.32 5.41 -5.62
CA ARG A 146 12.18 6.10 -6.91
C ARG A 146 12.48 5.12 -8.03
N ILE A 147 11.61 5.17 -9.04
CA ILE A 147 11.76 4.39 -10.26
C ILE A 147 12.34 5.32 -11.33
N GLY A 148 13.53 5.03 -11.80
CA GLY A 148 14.20 5.84 -12.82
C GLY A 148 14.83 4.95 -13.89
N GLY A 149 14.13 4.77 -15.02
CA GLY A 149 14.58 3.86 -16.08
C GLY A 149 14.84 2.45 -15.54
N GLU A 150 16.06 1.98 -15.65
CA GLU A 150 16.48 0.65 -15.19
C GLU A 150 17.01 0.66 -13.73
N ARG A 151 16.62 1.64 -12.91
CA ARG A 151 17.16 1.79 -11.55
C ARG A 151 16.06 1.94 -10.51
N LEU A 152 16.28 1.31 -9.37
CA LEU A 152 15.49 1.47 -8.15
C LEU A 152 16.36 2.16 -7.10
N GLN A 153 16.05 3.42 -6.77
CA GLN A 153 16.76 4.19 -5.76
C GLN A 153 15.95 4.24 -4.47
N LEU A 154 16.49 3.73 -3.39
CA LEU A 154 15.88 3.90 -2.07
C LEU A 154 15.88 5.38 -1.69
N LEU A 155 14.70 5.97 -1.48
CA LEU A 155 14.54 7.34 -1.01
C LEU A 155 14.44 7.41 0.51
N ALA A 156 13.69 6.47 1.10
CA ALA A 156 13.48 6.44 2.55
C ALA A 156 13.07 5.06 3.05
N ARG A 157 13.33 4.86 4.35
CA ARG A 157 12.86 3.74 5.14
C ARG A 157 12.29 4.26 6.45
N PHE A 158 11.06 3.91 6.76
CA PHE A 158 10.35 4.33 7.97
C PHE A 158 9.94 3.11 8.79
N GLY A 159 10.28 3.11 10.08
CA GLY A 159 9.73 2.15 11.03
C GLY A 159 8.49 2.72 11.70
N GLY A 160 7.41 1.95 11.83
CA GLY A 160 6.18 2.37 12.50
C GLY A 160 5.04 1.40 12.26
N ASP A 161 3.98 1.52 13.07
CA ASP A 161 2.83 0.61 12.97
C ASP A 161 1.91 0.98 11.78
N LYS A 162 1.86 2.26 11.44
CA LYS A 162 1.08 2.79 10.33
C LYS A 162 1.87 3.86 9.60
N VAL A 163 1.80 3.85 8.28
CA VAL A 163 2.40 4.88 7.44
C VAL A 163 1.39 5.41 6.44
N THR A 164 1.20 6.71 6.46
CA THR A 164 0.35 7.43 5.50
C THR A 164 1.23 8.21 4.54
N LEU A 165 1.07 7.93 3.25
CA LEU A 165 1.81 8.57 2.18
C LEU A 165 0.98 9.72 1.60
N GLY A 166 1.48 10.94 1.73
CA GLY A 166 0.94 12.13 1.09
C GLY A 166 1.89 12.66 0.00
N ARG A 167 1.47 13.68 -0.72
CA ARG A 167 2.33 14.34 -1.71
C ARG A 167 3.38 15.19 -0.99
N GLY A 168 4.63 14.79 -1.06
CA GLY A 168 5.75 15.45 -0.38
C GLY A 168 5.78 15.25 1.13
N THR A 169 4.89 14.44 1.69
CA THR A 169 4.83 14.19 3.13
C THR A 169 4.64 12.72 3.44
N VAL A 170 5.19 12.28 4.57
CA VAL A 170 4.95 10.95 5.13
C VAL A 170 4.64 11.12 6.61
N THR A 171 3.53 10.56 7.05
CA THR A 171 3.17 10.48 8.47
C THR A 171 3.38 9.04 8.92
N VAL A 172 4.15 8.89 9.97
CA VAL A 172 4.46 7.59 10.60
C VAL A 172 3.85 7.61 11.98
N SER A 173 2.97 6.67 12.26
CA SER A 173 2.37 6.49 13.57
C SER A 173 2.91 5.22 14.21
N PHE A 174 3.13 5.28 15.52
CA PHE A 174 3.50 4.14 16.34
C PHE A 174 2.92 4.24 17.74
N GLU A 175 2.57 3.11 18.30
CA GLU A 175 2.04 3.04 19.66
C GLU A 175 3.14 3.35 20.67
N ASN A 176 2.91 4.36 21.50
CA ASN A 176 3.80 4.64 22.62
C ASN A 176 3.56 3.63 23.75
N ARG A 177 4.43 2.64 23.86
CA ARG A 177 4.39 1.61 24.91
C ARG A 177 5.14 2.02 26.18
N GLY A 178 5.45 3.30 26.36
CA GLY A 178 6.11 3.83 27.56
C GLY A 178 5.25 3.64 28.81
N ARG A 179 5.89 3.37 29.95
CA ARG A 179 5.23 3.08 31.24
C ARG A 179 4.30 4.19 31.76
N SER A 180 4.41 5.42 31.27
CA SER A 180 3.70 6.59 31.78
C SER A 180 2.68 7.22 30.83
N ARG A 181 2.63 6.84 29.55
CA ARG A 181 1.68 7.39 28.58
C ARG A 181 1.35 6.34 27.54
N HIS A 182 0.10 5.85 27.54
CA HIS A 182 -0.47 5.14 26.40
C HIS A 182 -0.96 6.20 25.42
N GLY A 183 -0.51 6.14 24.18
CA GLY A 183 -0.92 7.06 23.14
C GLY A 183 -0.25 6.73 21.81
N GLU A 184 -0.80 7.26 20.74
CA GLU A 184 -0.19 7.20 19.43
C GLU A 184 0.78 8.38 19.28
N ILE A 185 2.00 8.10 18.85
CA ILE A 185 2.97 9.13 18.46
C ILE A 185 2.95 9.22 16.95
N GLU A 186 2.89 10.43 16.44
CA GLU A 186 2.96 10.68 15.01
C GLU A 186 4.19 11.52 14.67
N ASP A 187 5.02 10.99 13.80
CA ASP A 187 6.13 11.67 13.16
C ASP A 187 5.77 12.08 11.74
N VAL A 188 5.83 13.37 11.46
CA VAL A 188 5.57 13.93 10.12
C VAL A 188 6.89 14.28 9.45
N TYR A 189 7.13 13.65 8.31
CA TYR A 189 8.30 13.90 7.48
C TYR A 189 7.90 14.66 6.22
N ARG A 190 8.75 15.59 5.79
CA ARG A 190 8.59 16.32 4.52
C ARG A 190 9.77 16.02 3.60
N PHE A 191 9.44 15.83 2.31
CA PHE A 191 10.46 15.66 1.28
C PHE A 191 11.00 17.01 0.84
N THR A 192 12.29 17.24 1.05
CA THR A 192 12.97 18.49 0.70
C THR A 192 14.43 18.20 0.36
N GLY A 193 14.94 18.75 -0.72
CA GLY A 193 16.35 18.57 -1.10
C GLY A 193 16.73 17.11 -1.39
N GLY A 194 15.80 16.30 -1.92
CA GLY A 194 16.06 14.90 -2.29
C GLY A 194 15.93 13.88 -1.18
N LYS A 195 15.53 14.28 0.04
CA LYS A 195 15.37 13.42 1.21
C LYS A 195 14.15 13.78 2.04
N TYR A 196 13.69 12.83 2.86
CA TYR A 196 12.68 13.08 3.88
C TYR A 196 13.33 13.54 5.18
N THR A 197 12.83 14.63 5.74
CA THR A 197 13.29 15.20 7.04
C THR A 197 12.11 15.29 7.98
N LEU A 198 12.31 14.94 9.25
CA LEU A 198 11.30 15.10 10.31
C LEU A 198 11.02 16.59 10.48
N VAL A 199 9.75 16.99 10.37
CA VAL A 199 9.31 18.38 10.56
C VAL A 199 8.42 18.57 11.77
N HIS A 200 7.78 17.49 12.23
CA HIS A 200 6.89 17.56 13.39
C HIS A 200 6.79 16.19 14.07
N ARG A 201 6.66 16.21 15.42
CA ARG A 201 6.32 15.05 16.26
C ARG A 201 5.21 15.45 17.22
N ARG A 202 4.16 14.67 17.31
CA ARG A 202 3.01 14.89 18.19
C ARG A 202 2.53 13.60 18.86
#